data_8eb4bf1263ff3be92e13311ad17ce661
#
_entry.id   8eb4bf1263ff3be92e13311ad17ce661
#
_cell.length_a   1.000
_cell.length_b   1.000
_cell.length_c   1.000
_cell.angle_alpha   90.00
_cell.angle_beta   90.00
_cell.angle_gamma   90.00
#
_symmetry.space_group_name_H-M   'P 1'
#
loop_
_entity.id
_entity.type
_entity.pdbx_description
1 polymer ?
#
loop_
_entity_poly.entity_id
_entity_poly.type
_entity_poly.pdbx_seq_one_letter_code
_entity_poly.pdbx_strand_id
1 'polypeptide(L)'
;MRELPRFIVLPSNLMRIDIHHHFLPHPPTYPHEPLQTWLHHNSRVQDYADVPAVVAALDGAGIDVAVWQGEYYRQHVACVARNRMVQQAMRYAPTRLHAFVVVQPNHPNACDEIARGVAAGMCGVGELNPAAQGFSLRDTGFLRCAEYCARHAIPMLLHVNEPVGLAYPGKVDIPLVDCYEVAARFPELRLILAHWGGGLFFYEMMPNVARTLANVYYDTAAGSLIYPDTAKIVQVALTVAPQKIMFGSDFPLKLPPTQPATVAWYANQIQTHLPVAWHDAWFGATAQQVVFAPPQVSLPAGVPPLLIRGATSVVALVEQLPAADAILQRWGITVTARTPWWHTIAHEMMM
;
A
#
# COMPACT_ATOMS: atom_id res chain seq x y z
N MET A 1 -2.09 6.47 24.21
CA MET A 1 -2.13 6.89 22.82
C MET A 1 -0.71 6.89 22.33
N ARG A 2 -0.33 5.91 21.50
CA ARG A 2 0.82 6.12 20.62
C ARG A 2 0.49 7.37 19.84
N GLU A 3 1.47 8.26 19.64
CA GLU A 3 1.36 9.19 18.52
C GLU A 3 0.80 8.36 17.37
N LEU A 4 -0.36 8.76 16.86
CA LEU A 4 -0.78 8.34 15.53
C LEU A 4 0.48 8.49 14.67
N PRO A 5 0.83 7.51 13.83
CA PRO A 5 2.07 7.54 13.10
C PRO A 5 2.26 8.97 12.64
N ARG A 6 3.44 9.54 12.89
CA ARG A 6 3.75 10.90 12.45
C ARG A 6 3.37 10.90 10.99
N PHE A 7 2.22 11.55 10.69
CA PHE A 7 1.84 11.72 9.31
C PHE A 7 3.06 12.30 8.65
N ILE A 8 3.61 11.57 7.72
CA ILE A 8 4.76 12.06 6.99
C ILE A 8 4.21 13.24 6.23
N VAL A 9 4.40 14.44 6.80
CA VAL A 9 4.18 15.68 6.08
C VAL A 9 5.31 15.70 5.08
N LEU A 10 5.01 15.19 3.89
CA LEU A 10 5.93 15.28 2.77
C LEU A 10 6.19 16.77 2.53
N PRO A 11 7.44 17.18 2.29
CA PRO A 11 7.76 18.58 2.03
C PRO A 11 6.89 19.11 0.88
N SER A 12 6.62 20.41 0.90
CA SER A 12 5.76 21.13 -0.05
C SER A 12 6.20 21.09 -1.53
N ASN A 13 7.36 20.54 -1.83
CA ASN A 13 7.77 20.21 -3.18
C ASN A 13 7.11 18.90 -3.59
N LEU A 14 6.51 18.87 -4.76
CA LEU A 14 5.85 17.69 -5.30
C LEU A 14 6.85 16.54 -5.39
N MET A 15 6.70 15.55 -4.51
CA MET A 15 7.54 14.35 -4.50
C MET A 15 7.07 13.38 -5.57
N ARG A 16 8.02 12.78 -6.26
CA ARG A 16 7.76 11.72 -7.23
C ARG A 16 7.69 10.39 -6.49
N ILE A 17 6.61 9.67 -6.69
CA ILE A 17 6.26 8.49 -5.91
C ILE A 17 6.02 7.31 -6.83
N ASP A 18 6.68 6.20 -6.56
CA ASP A 18 6.38 4.88 -7.11
C ASP A 18 5.51 4.14 -6.09
N ILE A 19 4.21 4.03 -6.35
CA ILE A 19 3.26 3.42 -5.39
C ILE A 19 3.22 1.89 -5.46
N HIS A 20 3.82 1.29 -6.48
CA HIS A 20 3.80 -0.15 -6.67
C HIS A 20 5.21 -0.68 -6.92
N HIS A 21 5.84 -1.08 -5.85
CA HIS A 21 7.22 -1.53 -5.78
C HIS A 21 7.30 -2.73 -4.84
N HIS A 22 8.20 -3.69 -5.07
CA HIS A 22 8.36 -4.85 -4.21
C HIS A 22 9.73 -4.86 -3.55
N PHE A 23 9.77 -5.36 -2.31
CA PHE A 23 11.00 -5.59 -1.57
C PHE A 23 11.30 -7.09 -1.52
N LEU A 24 12.26 -7.50 -2.31
CA LEU A 24 12.63 -8.90 -2.47
C LEU A 24 14.12 -9.09 -2.12
N PRO A 25 14.49 -9.16 -0.83
CA PRO A 25 15.87 -9.36 -0.42
C PRO A 25 16.35 -10.76 -0.81
N HIS A 26 17.63 -10.90 -1.17
CA HIS A 26 18.27 -12.15 -1.48
C HIS A 26 19.29 -12.53 -0.38
N PRO A 27 19.34 -13.79 0.09
CA PRO A 27 18.37 -14.86 -0.12
C PRO A 27 17.04 -14.56 0.59
N PRO A 28 15.94 -15.16 0.14
CA PRO A 28 14.65 -14.98 0.80
C PRO A 28 14.73 -15.44 2.25
N THR A 29 14.33 -14.56 3.17
CA THR A 29 14.48 -14.78 4.61
C THR A 29 13.22 -15.33 5.29
N TYR A 30 12.18 -15.62 4.51
CA TYR A 30 10.91 -16.10 5.03
C TYR A 30 10.38 -17.31 4.25
N PRO A 31 9.52 -18.14 4.87
CA PRO A 31 8.97 -19.32 4.21
C PRO A 31 8.20 -18.94 2.94
N HIS A 32 8.57 -19.53 1.81
CA HIS A 32 7.85 -19.35 0.56
C HIS A 32 6.64 -20.25 0.49
N GLU A 33 5.53 -19.67 0.09
CA GLU A 33 4.36 -20.45 -0.27
C GLU A 33 4.41 -20.84 -1.76
N PRO A 34 3.81 -21.98 -2.16
CA PRO A 34 3.98 -22.53 -3.52
C PRO A 34 3.65 -21.58 -4.68
N LEU A 35 2.73 -20.66 -4.48
CA LEU A 35 2.33 -19.68 -5.52
C LEU A 35 3.36 -18.59 -5.75
N GLN A 36 4.19 -18.30 -4.78
CA GLN A 36 5.22 -17.27 -4.86
C GLN A 36 6.53 -17.80 -5.45
N THR A 37 6.75 -19.11 -5.35
CA THR A 37 7.93 -19.77 -5.91
C THR A 37 8.12 -19.45 -7.39
N TRP A 38 7.02 -19.27 -8.13
CA TRP A 38 7.14 -18.97 -9.55
C TRP A 38 7.77 -17.60 -9.81
N LEU A 39 7.31 -16.54 -9.14
CA LEU A 39 7.90 -15.20 -9.28
C LEU A 39 9.30 -15.15 -8.68
N HIS A 40 9.45 -15.59 -7.43
CA HIS A 40 10.69 -15.46 -6.65
C HIS A 40 11.85 -16.30 -7.18
N HIS A 41 11.59 -17.39 -7.89
CA HIS A 41 12.64 -18.26 -8.46
C HIS A 41 12.82 -18.11 -9.97
N ASN A 42 12.06 -17.22 -10.62
CA ASN A 42 12.19 -16.99 -12.04
C ASN A 42 13.03 -15.75 -12.32
N SER A 43 14.34 -15.88 -12.27
CA SER A 43 15.29 -14.79 -12.56
C SER A 43 15.17 -14.20 -13.97
N ARG A 44 14.36 -14.82 -14.84
CA ARG A 44 14.07 -14.25 -16.19
C ARG A 44 13.01 -13.16 -16.14
N VAL A 45 12.14 -13.16 -15.13
CA VAL A 45 11.02 -12.21 -15.03
C VAL A 45 11.14 -11.30 -13.80
N GLN A 46 11.93 -11.67 -12.80
CA GLN A 46 12.08 -10.89 -11.57
C GLN A 46 13.50 -10.95 -11.03
N ASP A 47 14.00 -9.81 -10.54
CA ASP A 47 15.26 -9.74 -9.80
C ASP A 47 15.01 -9.73 -8.29
N TYR A 48 16.09 -9.86 -7.53
CA TYR A 48 16.08 -9.54 -6.12
C TYR A 48 16.47 -8.07 -5.94
N ALA A 49 15.85 -7.43 -4.97
CA ALA A 49 16.16 -6.05 -4.61
C ALA A 49 16.15 -5.89 -3.09
N ASP A 50 17.32 -5.69 -2.52
CA ASP A 50 17.49 -5.24 -1.14
C ASP A 50 17.34 -3.72 -1.02
N VAL A 51 17.45 -3.18 0.19
CA VAL A 51 17.29 -1.73 0.42
C VAL A 51 18.25 -0.87 -0.41
N PRO A 52 19.57 -1.17 -0.47
CA PRO A 52 20.49 -0.43 -1.31
C PRO A 52 20.13 -0.45 -2.79
N ALA A 53 19.73 -1.60 -3.32
CA ALA A 53 19.34 -1.75 -4.72
C ALA A 53 18.06 -0.95 -5.03
N VAL A 54 17.08 -0.97 -4.12
CA VAL A 54 15.86 -0.17 -4.25
C VAL A 54 16.20 1.33 -4.27
N VAL A 55 16.96 1.81 -3.30
CA VAL A 55 17.33 3.23 -3.23
C VAL A 55 18.09 3.67 -4.48
N ALA A 56 19.05 2.86 -4.96
CA ALA A 56 19.79 3.16 -6.19
C ALA A 56 18.86 3.19 -7.42
N ALA A 57 17.87 2.30 -7.50
CA ALA A 57 16.90 2.29 -8.58
C ALA A 57 16.01 3.55 -8.57
N LEU A 58 15.59 4.00 -7.38
CA LEU A 58 14.85 5.26 -7.23
C LEU A 58 15.69 6.47 -7.65
N ASP A 59 16.93 6.56 -7.19
CA ASP A 59 17.85 7.66 -7.53
C ASP A 59 18.09 7.73 -9.04
N GLY A 60 18.32 6.57 -9.68
CA GLY A 60 18.47 6.47 -11.13
C GLY A 60 17.24 6.87 -11.94
N ALA A 61 16.07 6.86 -11.33
CA ALA A 61 14.79 7.22 -11.95
C ALA A 61 14.32 8.64 -11.60
N GLY A 62 14.99 9.33 -10.67
CA GLY A 62 14.50 10.59 -10.12
C GLY A 62 13.17 10.42 -9.38
N ILE A 63 12.98 9.29 -8.71
CA ILE A 63 11.82 8.99 -7.85
C ILE A 63 12.23 9.22 -6.39
N ASP A 64 11.42 9.97 -5.66
CA ASP A 64 11.72 10.32 -4.27
C ASP A 64 11.31 9.24 -3.29
N VAL A 65 10.20 8.56 -3.54
CA VAL A 65 9.55 7.62 -2.62
C VAL A 65 9.13 6.35 -3.33
N ALA A 66 9.40 5.19 -2.74
CA ALA A 66 8.77 3.93 -3.06
C ALA A 66 7.77 3.51 -1.97
N VAL A 67 6.64 2.95 -2.40
CA VAL A 67 5.68 2.27 -1.54
C VAL A 67 5.74 0.79 -1.86
N TRP A 68 6.30 0.01 -0.92
CA TRP A 68 6.42 -1.43 -1.08
C TRP A 68 5.09 -2.12 -0.90
N GLN A 69 4.69 -2.83 -1.92
CA GLN A 69 3.53 -3.69 -1.91
C GLN A 69 3.89 -5.08 -1.34
N GLY A 70 2.88 -5.85 -0.98
CA GLY A 70 3.10 -7.15 -0.37
C GLY A 70 3.25 -8.29 -1.35
N GLU A 71 3.72 -9.40 -0.82
CA GLU A 71 3.68 -10.68 -1.46
C GLU A 71 2.46 -11.48 -0.98
N TYR A 72 2.05 -12.49 -1.72
CA TYR A 72 0.77 -13.17 -1.58
C TYR A 72 0.85 -14.39 -0.66
N TYR A 73 0.74 -14.19 0.66
CA TYR A 73 0.77 -15.28 1.63
C TYR A 73 -0.63 -15.79 1.97
N ARG A 74 -0.80 -17.12 1.96
CA ARG A 74 -2.02 -17.79 2.43
C ARG A 74 -2.09 -17.88 3.94
N GLN A 75 -0.96 -17.89 4.63
CA GLN A 75 -0.90 -18.01 6.07
C GLN A 75 -0.73 -16.64 6.72
N HIS A 76 -1.58 -16.36 7.71
CA HIS A 76 -1.52 -15.10 8.45
C HIS A 76 -0.17 -14.86 9.14
N VAL A 77 0.43 -15.92 9.68
CA VAL A 77 1.75 -15.82 10.33
C VAL A 77 2.83 -15.36 9.37
N ALA A 78 2.78 -15.78 8.11
CA ALA A 78 3.71 -15.34 7.08
C ALA A 78 3.48 -13.85 6.71
N CYS A 79 2.23 -13.41 6.62
CA CYS A 79 1.90 -11.98 6.45
C CYS A 79 2.51 -11.14 7.59
N VAL A 80 2.32 -11.56 8.84
CA VAL A 80 2.86 -10.86 10.02
C VAL A 80 4.39 -10.82 9.99
N ALA A 81 5.05 -11.93 9.67
CA ALA A 81 6.50 -12.00 9.57
C ALA A 81 7.04 -11.05 8.49
N ARG A 82 6.42 -11.06 7.31
CA ARG A 82 6.75 -10.13 6.22
C ARG A 82 6.59 -8.68 6.67
N ASN A 83 5.47 -8.32 7.27
CA ASN A 83 5.22 -6.95 7.70
C ASN A 83 6.27 -6.46 8.69
N ARG A 84 6.71 -7.31 9.63
CA ARG A 84 7.79 -6.97 10.57
C ARG A 84 9.14 -6.77 9.88
N MET A 85 9.48 -7.64 8.93
CA MET A 85 10.70 -7.51 8.15
C MET A 85 10.74 -6.19 7.37
N VAL A 86 9.66 -5.86 6.68
CA VAL A 86 9.54 -4.63 5.90
C VAL A 86 9.59 -3.38 6.80
N GLN A 87 8.97 -3.42 7.97
CA GLN A 87 9.08 -2.32 8.95
C GLN A 87 10.52 -2.09 9.40
N GLN A 88 11.32 -3.14 9.54
CA GLN A 88 12.75 -2.99 9.83
C GLN A 88 13.48 -2.37 8.64
N ALA A 89 13.21 -2.84 7.43
CA ALA A 89 13.84 -2.34 6.21
C ALA A 89 13.51 -0.84 5.95
N MET A 90 12.29 -0.39 6.19
CA MET A 90 11.89 1.02 6.07
C MET A 90 12.75 1.97 6.92
N ARG A 91 13.30 1.49 8.04
CA ARG A 91 14.14 2.32 8.95
C ARG A 91 15.47 2.75 8.33
N TYR A 92 15.93 2.08 7.27
CA TYR A 92 17.18 2.44 6.58
C TYR A 92 17.03 3.73 5.76
N ALA A 93 15.85 4.00 5.23
CA ALA A 93 15.57 5.21 4.46
C ALA A 93 14.12 5.69 4.73
N PRO A 94 13.83 6.18 5.95
CA PRO A 94 12.46 6.40 6.43
C PRO A 94 11.69 7.51 5.68
N THR A 95 12.39 8.38 4.96
CA THR A 95 11.79 9.41 4.10
C THR A 95 11.59 8.94 2.66
N ARG A 96 12.16 7.80 2.29
CA ARG A 96 12.18 7.27 0.93
C ARG A 96 11.35 6.00 0.77
N LEU A 97 11.23 5.21 1.85
CA LEU A 97 10.65 3.87 1.81
C LEU A 97 9.44 3.78 2.73
N HIS A 98 8.31 3.50 2.13
CA HIS A 98 7.04 3.21 2.80
C HIS A 98 6.53 1.85 2.35
N ALA A 99 5.51 1.32 3.02
CA ALA A 99 4.97 0.02 2.66
C ALA A 99 3.49 -0.10 3.01
N PHE A 100 2.82 -1.02 2.36
CA PHE A 100 1.50 -1.49 2.69
C PHE A 100 1.55 -2.75 3.55
N VAL A 101 0.56 -2.90 4.42
CA VAL A 101 0.37 -4.06 5.29
C VAL A 101 -0.20 -5.21 4.46
N VAL A 102 0.40 -6.38 4.56
CA VAL A 102 -0.16 -7.61 3.99
C VAL A 102 -0.92 -8.36 5.06
N VAL A 103 -2.09 -8.86 4.73
CA VAL A 103 -2.90 -9.70 5.61
C VAL A 103 -3.48 -10.89 4.86
N GLN A 104 -3.85 -11.94 5.59
CA GLN A 104 -4.78 -12.95 5.10
C GLN A 104 -6.19 -12.52 5.54
N PRO A 105 -7.04 -12.00 4.61
CA PRO A 105 -8.29 -11.35 5.00
C PRO A 105 -9.25 -12.24 5.77
N ASN A 106 -9.26 -13.56 5.48
CA ASN A 106 -10.14 -14.52 6.15
C ASN A 106 -9.68 -14.90 7.56
N HIS A 107 -8.47 -14.47 7.97
CA HIS A 107 -8.01 -14.69 9.33
C HIS A 107 -8.73 -13.76 10.33
N PRO A 108 -9.14 -14.24 11.52
CA PRO A 108 -9.87 -13.42 12.50
C PRO A 108 -9.12 -12.16 12.94
N ASN A 109 -7.78 -12.23 13.03
CA ASN A 109 -6.92 -11.12 13.46
C ASN A 109 -6.43 -10.23 12.30
N ALA A 110 -7.00 -10.33 11.09
CA ALA A 110 -6.56 -9.53 9.95
C ALA A 110 -6.64 -8.02 10.22
N CYS A 111 -7.74 -7.54 10.80
CA CYS A 111 -7.92 -6.13 11.13
C CYS A 111 -6.97 -5.66 12.25
N ASP A 112 -6.65 -6.54 13.22
CA ASP A 112 -5.67 -6.22 14.26
C ASP A 112 -4.28 -6.03 13.68
N GLU A 113 -3.89 -6.87 12.69
CA GLU A 113 -2.61 -6.73 12.00
C GLU A 113 -2.59 -5.46 11.13
N ILE A 114 -3.70 -5.10 10.46
CA ILE A 114 -3.81 -3.81 9.75
C ILE A 114 -3.57 -2.66 10.73
N ALA A 115 -4.28 -2.65 11.87
CA ALA A 115 -4.12 -1.62 12.90
C ALA A 115 -2.67 -1.52 13.40
N ARG A 116 -2.04 -2.68 13.67
CA ARG A 116 -0.66 -2.75 14.13
C ARG A 116 0.32 -2.22 13.09
N GLY A 117 0.15 -2.61 11.83
CA GLY A 117 1.01 -2.19 10.74
C GLY A 117 0.94 -0.68 10.49
N VAL A 118 -0.27 -0.12 10.44
CA VAL A 118 -0.50 1.32 10.29
C VAL A 118 0.06 2.10 11.48
N ALA A 119 -0.15 1.61 12.72
CA ALA A 119 0.44 2.21 13.91
C ALA A 119 1.98 2.19 13.90
N ALA A 120 2.58 1.26 13.17
CA ALA A 120 4.03 1.17 12.99
C ALA A 120 4.55 1.96 11.75
N GLY A 121 3.71 2.77 11.11
CA GLY A 121 4.10 3.68 10.03
C GLY A 121 3.86 3.15 8.60
N MET A 122 3.19 2.00 8.44
CA MET A 122 2.76 1.54 7.12
C MET A 122 1.55 2.35 6.65
N CYS A 123 1.46 2.64 5.34
CA CYS A 123 0.56 3.66 4.82
C CYS A 123 -0.70 3.13 4.09
N GLY A 124 -0.93 1.82 4.08
CA GLY A 124 -2.07 1.19 3.42
C GLY A 124 -2.11 -0.30 3.63
N VAL A 125 -3.01 -0.99 2.93
CA VAL A 125 -3.15 -2.45 2.91
C VAL A 125 -3.00 -2.94 1.48
N GLY A 126 -2.10 -3.90 1.24
CA GLY A 126 -1.88 -4.47 -0.10
C GLY A 126 -0.41 -4.84 -0.37
N GLU A 127 -0.10 -5.37 -1.49
CA GLU A 127 -1.01 -5.80 -2.53
C GLU A 127 -1.75 -7.07 -2.07
N LEU A 128 -3.07 -7.08 -2.15
CA LEU A 128 -3.84 -8.29 -1.87
C LEU A 128 -4.22 -8.96 -3.19
N ASN A 129 -3.95 -10.26 -3.30
CA ASN A 129 -4.29 -11.04 -4.47
C ASN A 129 -5.28 -12.16 -4.08
N PRO A 130 -6.58 -12.00 -4.37
CA PRO A 130 -7.60 -12.96 -3.99
C PRO A 130 -7.29 -14.40 -4.42
N ALA A 131 -6.95 -14.61 -5.69
CA ALA A 131 -6.70 -15.94 -6.22
C ALA A 131 -5.43 -16.58 -5.63
N ALA A 132 -4.33 -15.83 -5.55
CA ALA A 132 -3.08 -16.32 -5.01
C ALA A 132 -3.18 -16.61 -3.51
N GLN A 133 -3.84 -15.75 -2.74
CA GLN A 133 -4.00 -15.89 -1.30
C GLN A 133 -5.17 -16.83 -0.91
N GLY A 134 -6.02 -17.21 -1.85
CA GLY A 134 -7.12 -18.17 -1.61
C GLY A 134 -8.31 -17.55 -0.87
N PHE A 135 -8.68 -16.33 -1.20
CA PHE A 135 -9.90 -15.69 -0.73
C PHE A 135 -10.68 -15.07 -1.89
N SER A 136 -11.94 -14.70 -1.65
CA SER A 136 -12.79 -13.97 -2.59
C SER A 136 -13.05 -12.56 -2.08
N LEU A 137 -13.24 -11.60 -3.00
CA LEU A 137 -13.70 -10.26 -2.66
C LEU A 137 -15.12 -10.25 -2.06
N ARG A 138 -15.84 -11.37 -2.13
CA ARG A 138 -17.17 -11.60 -1.52
C ARG A 138 -17.09 -12.22 -0.13
N ASP A 139 -15.93 -12.68 0.31
CA ASP A 139 -15.76 -13.31 1.62
C ASP A 139 -15.99 -12.31 2.75
N THR A 140 -16.67 -12.76 3.80
CA THR A 140 -16.94 -11.93 4.98
C THR A 140 -15.66 -11.40 5.64
N GLY A 141 -14.58 -12.17 5.60
CA GLY A 141 -13.28 -11.76 6.10
C GLY A 141 -12.70 -10.58 5.31
N PHE A 142 -12.72 -10.66 3.98
CA PHE A 142 -12.29 -9.55 3.13
C PHE A 142 -13.19 -8.32 3.31
N LEU A 143 -14.52 -8.50 3.30
CA LEU A 143 -15.45 -7.38 3.46
C LEU A 143 -15.28 -6.67 4.81
N ARG A 144 -14.96 -7.41 5.89
CA ARG A 144 -14.60 -6.84 7.19
C ARG A 144 -13.32 -5.99 7.12
N CYS A 145 -12.28 -6.46 6.41
CA CYS A 145 -11.06 -5.68 6.21
C CYS A 145 -11.33 -4.43 5.37
N ALA A 146 -12.13 -4.52 4.31
CA ALA A 146 -12.51 -3.40 3.46
C ALA A 146 -13.30 -2.34 4.25
N GLU A 147 -14.28 -2.76 5.06
CA GLU A 147 -15.04 -1.88 5.97
C GLU A 147 -14.11 -1.21 6.99
N TYR A 148 -13.17 -1.98 7.57
CA TYR A 148 -12.19 -1.43 8.50
C TYR A 148 -11.34 -0.35 7.84
N CYS A 149 -10.82 -0.61 6.65
CA CYS A 149 -10.02 0.34 5.88
C CYS A 149 -10.81 1.60 5.50
N ALA A 150 -12.06 1.45 5.04
CA ALA A 150 -12.95 2.56 4.72
C ALA A 150 -13.16 3.48 5.93
N ARG A 151 -13.53 2.89 7.08
CA ARG A 151 -13.77 3.64 8.34
C ARG A 151 -12.55 4.39 8.89
N HIS A 152 -11.35 3.87 8.64
CA HIS A 152 -10.11 4.45 9.14
C HIS A 152 -9.35 5.22 8.07
N ALA A 153 -9.96 5.45 6.89
CA ALA A 153 -9.36 6.10 5.74
C ALA A 153 -7.98 5.50 5.38
N ILE A 154 -7.85 4.17 5.46
CA ILE A 154 -6.66 3.42 5.07
C ILE A 154 -6.85 2.99 3.61
N PRO A 155 -5.97 3.35 2.67
CA PRO A 155 -6.08 2.90 1.30
C PRO A 155 -5.83 1.39 1.20
N MET A 156 -6.51 0.75 0.23
CA MET A 156 -6.35 -0.69 -0.04
C MET A 156 -5.98 -0.89 -1.50
N LEU A 157 -4.94 -1.65 -1.78
CA LEU A 157 -4.51 -2.02 -3.12
C LEU A 157 -4.79 -3.50 -3.38
N LEU A 158 -5.47 -3.77 -4.48
CA LEU A 158 -5.77 -5.12 -4.96
C LEU A 158 -5.01 -5.40 -6.26
N HIS A 159 -4.40 -6.59 -6.30
CA HIS A 159 -3.94 -7.16 -7.57
C HIS A 159 -5.14 -7.48 -8.45
N VAL A 160 -5.11 -7.02 -9.69
CA VAL A 160 -6.12 -7.36 -10.70
C VAL A 160 -5.45 -7.60 -12.05
N ASN A 161 -6.07 -8.44 -12.88
CA ASN A 161 -5.61 -8.66 -14.24
C ASN A 161 -6.75 -8.43 -15.23
N GLU A 162 -6.38 -8.22 -16.48
CA GLU A 162 -7.33 -8.17 -17.57
C GLU A 162 -8.07 -9.53 -17.71
N PRO A 163 -9.41 -9.54 -17.82
CA PRO A 163 -10.19 -10.79 -17.94
C PRO A 163 -10.07 -11.42 -19.33
N VAL A 164 -9.61 -10.65 -20.32
CA VAL A 164 -9.48 -11.07 -21.73
C VAL A 164 -8.04 -10.86 -22.18
N GLY A 165 -7.48 -11.82 -22.90
CA GLY A 165 -6.11 -11.73 -23.40
C GLY A 165 -5.35 -13.05 -23.27
N LEU A 166 -4.06 -13.02 -23.57
CA LEU A 166 -3.20 -14.20 -23.49
C LEU A 166 -3.05 -14.67 -22.03
N ALA A 167 -2.92 -15.99 -21.89
CA ALA A 167 -2.50 -16.55 -20.62
C ALA A 167 -0.99 -16.34 -20.44
N TYR A 168 -0.58 -15.90 -19.27
CA TYR A 168 0.81 -15.80 -18.85
C TYR A 168 0.96 -16.23 -17.40
N PRO A 169 2.14 -16.70 -16.99
CA PRO A 169 2.37 -17.02 -15.59
C PRO A 169 2.14 -15.79 -14.69
N GLY A 170 1.42 -15.98 -13.59
CA GLY A 170 1.02 -14.88 -12.70
C GLY A 170 -0.33 -14.24 -13.03
N LYS A 171 -0.90 -14.48 -14.23
CA LYS A 171 -2.27 -14.06 -14.52
C LYS A 171 -3.25 -14.84 -13.66
N VAL A 172 -4.09 -14.13 -12.95
CA VAL A 172 -5.10 -14.67 -12.05
C VAL A 172 -6.49 -14.22 -12.50
N ASP A 173 -7.48 -15.06 -12.25
CA ASP A 173 -8.87 -14.73 -12.56
C ASP A 173 -9.50 -14.00 -11.36
N ILE A 174 -9.64 -12.70 -11.49
CA ILE A 174 -10.34 -11.85 -10.53
C ILE A 174 -11.42 -11.10 -11.31
N PRO A 175 -12.71 -11.43 -11.08
CA PRO A 175 -13.80 -10.78 -11.80
C PRO A 175 -13.82 -9.27 -11.52
N LEU A 176 -13.71 -8.42 -12.55
CA LEU A 176 -13.76 -6.96 -12.41
C LEU A 176 -15.08 -6.48 -11.80
N VAL A 177 -16.16 -7.24 -11.98
CA VAL A 177 -17.45 -6.96 -11.34
C VAL A 177 -17.35 -7.02 -9.82
N ASP A 178 -16.53 -7.90 -9.26
CA ASP A 178 -16.35 -7.99 -7.81
C ASP A 178 -15.63 -6.73 -7.27
N CYS A 179 -14.65 -6.19 -8.01
CA CYS A 179 -14.01 -4.91 -7.66
C CYS A 179 -15.02 -3.75 -7.70
N TYR A 180 -15.89 -3.73 -8.71
CA TYR A 180 -16.97 -2.75 -8.81
C TYR A 180 -17.97 -2.86 -7.64
N GLU A 181 -18.36 -4.08 -7.24
CA GLU A 181 -19.25 -4.31 -6.11
C GLU A 181 -18.61 -3.89 -4.76
N VAL A 182 -17.30 -4.09 -4.59
CA VAL A 182 -16.56 -3.59 -3.42
C VAL A 182 -16.62 -2.07 -3.36
N ALA A 183 -16.36 -1.38 -4.48
CA ALA A 183 -16.44 0.09 -4.56
C ALA A 183 -17.87 0.60 -4.29
N ALA A 184 -18.88 -0.07 -4.82
CA ALA A 184 -20.29 0.27 -4.58
C ALA A 184 -20.70 0.08 -3.11
N ARG A 185 -20.17 -0.95 -2.46
CA ARG A 185 -20.48 -1.27 -1.06
C ARG A 185 -19.76 -0.38 -0.06
N PHE A 186 -18.55 0.05 -0.40
CA PHE A 186 -17.69 0.88 0.47
C PHE A 186 -17.25 2.16 -0.26
N PRO A 187 -18.16 3.11 -0.51
CA PRO A 187 -17.86 4.30 -1.31
C PRO A 187 -16.78 5.20 -0.68
N GLU A 188 -16.53 5.08 0.62
CA GLU A 188 -15.50 5.82 1.33
C GLU A 188 -14.11 5.15 1.25
N LEU A 189 -14.03 3.90 0.76
CA LEU A 189 -12.78 3.18 0.63
C LEU A 189 -11.95 3.77 -0.50
N ARG A 190 -10.74 4.22 -0.20
CA ARG A 190 -9.75 4.54 -1.22
C ARG A 190 -9.19 3.23 -1.78
N LEU A 191 -9.81 2.73 -2.84
CA LEU A 191 -9.47 1.46 -3.47
C LEU A 191 -8.53 1.69 -4.64
N ILE A 192 -7.36 1.07 -4.60
CA ILE A 192 -6.38 1.11 -5.68
C ILE A 192 -6.40 -0.24 -6.39
N LEU A 193 -6.58 -0.23 -7.69
CA LEU A 193 -6.53 -1.44 -8.51
C LEU A 193 -5.24 -1.44 -9.32
N ALA A 194 -4.39 -2.43 -9.09
CA ALA A 194 -3.11 -2.57 -9.75
C ALA A 194 -3.26 -2.81 -11.27
N HIS A 195 -2.19 -2.57 -12.02
CA HIS A 195 -2.07 -2.96 -13.42
C HIS A 195 -3.17 -2.36 -14.31
N TRP A 196 -3.34 -1.04 -14.24
CA TRP A 196 -4.41 -0.33 -14.95
C TRP A 196 -5.81 -0.82 -14.57
N GLY A 197 -5.95 -1.36 -13.37
CA GLY A 197 -7.21 -1.90 -12.86
C GLY A 197 -7.77 -3.06 -13.66
N GLY A 198 -6.91 -3.81 -14.35
CA GLY A 198 -7.34 -4.88 -15.24
C GLY A 198 -8.27 -4.41 -16.37
N GLY A 199 -8.32 -3.11 -16.64
CA GLY A 199 -9.22 -2.50 -17.61
C GLY A 199 -10.55 -2.00 -17.02
N LEU A 200 -10.78 -2.08 -15.71
CA LEU A 200 -12.02 -1.55 -15.12
C LEU A 200 -12.19 -0.05 -15.38
N PHE A 201 -11.11 0.71 -15.46
CA PHE A 201 -11.17 2.15 -15.73
C PHE A 201 -11.82 2.50 -17.09
N PHE A 202 -11.78 1.62 -18.09
CA PHE A 202 -12.48 1.86 -19.37
C PHE A 202 -13.99 2.06 -19.19
N TYR A 203 -14.57 1.44 -18.18
CA TYR A 203 -16.00 1.55 -17.89
C TYR A 203 -16.38 2.90 -17.25
N GLU A 204 -15.42 3.70 -16.81
CA GLU A 204 -15.70 5.06 -16.31
C GLU A 204 -16.17 6.02 -17.42
N MET A 205 -16.11 5.63 -18.69
CA MET A 205 -16.84 6.32 -19.76
C MET A 205 -18.36 6.28 -19.54
N MET A 206 -18.87 5.38 -18.72
CA MET A 206 -20.28 5.35 -18.32
C MET A 206 -20.48 6.19 -17.05
N PRO A 207 -21.26 7.29 -17.07
CA PRO A 207 -21.37 8.22 -15.94
C PRO A 207 -21.84 7.58 -14.63
N ASN A 208 -22.64 6.52 -14.70
CA ASN A 208 -23.09 5.81 -13.51
C ASN A 208 -21.96 4.99 -12.89
N VAL A 209 -21.14 4.34 -13.72
CA VAL A 209 -19.97 3.60 -13.26
C VAL A 209 -18.93 4.54 -12.67
N ALA A 210 -18.63 5.65 -13.33
CA ALA A 210 -17.70 6.66 -12.83
C ALA A 210 -18.09 7.19 -11.44
N ARG A 211 -19.39 7.39 -11.18
CA ARG A 211 -19.87 7.79 -9.84
C ARG A 211 -19.64 6.71 -8.78
N THR A 212 -19.89 5.46 -9.11
CA THR A 212 -19.62 4.33 -8.20
C THR A 212 -18.13 4.19 -7.92
N LEU A 213 -17.29 4.40 -8.94
CA LEU A 213 -15.84 4.29 -8.83
C LEU A 213 -15.17 5.61 -8.36
N ALA A 214 -15.90 6.57 -7.77
CA ALA A 214 -15.37 7.88 -7.41
C ALA A 214 -14.08 7.83 -6.58
N ASN A 215 -13.95 6.87 -5.67
CA ASN A 215 -12.78 6.63 -4.82
C ASN A 215 -11.95 5.41 -5.27
N VAL A 216 -12.07 5.00 -6.53
CA VAL A 216 -11.21 3.98 -7.13
C VAL A 216 -10.11 4.66 -7.93
N TYR A 217 -8.89 4.15 -7.76
CA TYR A 217 -7.66 4.64 -8.39
C TYR A 217 -6.94 3.48 -9.07
N TYR A 218 -6.02 3.80 -9.96
CA TYR A 218 -5.33 2.81 -10.79
C TYR A 218 -3.84 3.10 -10.83
N ASP A 219 -3.02 2.06 -10.82
CA ASP A 219 -1.59 2.22 -11.05
C ASP A 219 -1.14 1.76 -12.43
N THR A 220 0.06 2.14 -12.81
CA THR A 220 0.67 1.80 -14.10
C THR A 220 1.55 0.56 -14.05
N ALA A 221 1.62 -0.13 -12.91
CA ALA A 221 2.49 -1.28 -12.69
C ALA A 221 2.28 -2.37 -13.75
N ALA A 222 3.35 -3.05 -14.15
CA ALA A 222 3.37 -4.07 -15.20
C ALA A 222 2.69 -3.66 -16.53
N GLY A 223 2.44 -2.36 -16.72
CA GLY A 223 1.62 -1.86 -17.82
C GLY A 223 2.11 -2.25 -19.20
N SER A 224 3.43 -2.30 -19.41
CA SER A 224 4.02 -2.70 -20.69
C SER A 224 3.82 -4.19 -21.03
N LEU A 225 3.51 -5.04 -20.06
CA LEU A 225 3.16 -6.43 -20.29
C LEU A 225 1.74 -6.54 -20.88
N ILE A 226 0.81 -5.81 -20.27
CA ILE A 226 -0.62 -5.91 -20.57
C ILE A 226 -0.95 -5.03 -21.79
N TYR A 227 -0.40 -3.82 -21.81
CA TYR A 227 -0.62 -2.81 -22.84
C TYR A 227 0.73 -2.35 -23.43
N PRO A 228 1.32 -3.13 -24.36
CA PRO A 228 2.64 -2.81 -24.93
C PRO A 228 2.68 -1.49 -25.72
N ASP A 229 1.55 -1.02 -26.23
CA ASP A 229 1.40 0.33 -26.78
C ASP A 229 1.11 1.33 -25.67
N THR A 230 2.18 1.77 -24.99
CA THR A 230 2.07 2.72 -23.86
C THR A 230 1.45 4.05 -24.30
N ALA A 231 1.70 4.53 -25.51
CA ALA A 231 1.10 5.76 -26.02
C ALA A 231 -0.43 5.68 -26.02
N LYS A 232 -0.96 4.55 -26.50
CA LYS A 232 -2.40 4.35 -26.60
C LYS A 232 -3.07 4.27 -25.23
N ILE A 233 -2.52 3.49 -24.29
CA ILE A 233 -3.14 3.36 -22.96
C ILE A 233 -3.09 4.69 -22.20
N VAL A 234 -2.00 5.45 -22.27
CA VAL A 234 -1.89 6.78 -21.70
C VAL A 234 -2.92 7.74 -22.27
N GLN A 235 -3.09 7.76 -23.61
CA GLN A 235 -4.10 8.60 -24.25
C GLN A 235 -5.53 8.27 -23.79
N VAL A 236 -5.86 6.99 -23.68
CA VAL A 236 -7.18 6.57 -23.17
C VAL A 236 -7.36 6.98 -21.73
N ALA A 237 -6.38 6.74 -20.86
CA ALA A 237 -6.46 7.11 -19.44
C ALA A 237 -6.61 8.62 -19.24
N LEU A 238 -5.92 9.45 -20.06
CA LEU A 238 -6.09 10.90 -20.06
C LEU A 238 -7.51 11.34 -20.45
N THR A 239 -8.18 10.55 -21.26
CA THR A 239 -9.55 10.86 -21.70
C THR A 239 -10.59 10.42 -20.66
N VAL A 240 -10.36 9.28 -20.00
CA VAL A 240 -11.36 8.60 -19.18
C VAL A 240 -11.25 8.95 -17.70
N ALA A 241 -10.05 8.86 -17.12
CA ALA A 241 -9.85 9.00 -15.68
C ALA A 241 -8.47 9.62 -15.33
N PRO A 242 -8.08 10.78 -15.90
CA PRO A 242 -6.70 11.28 -15.78
C PRO A 242 -6.26 11.59 -14.35
N GLN A 243 -7.20 11.91 -13.46
CA GLN A 243 -6.94 12.28 -12.06
C GLN A 243 -6.83 11.06 -11.13
N LYS A 244 -7.02 9.84 -11.64
CA LYS A 244 -7.06 8.62 -10.86
C LYS A 244 -5.86 7.71 -11.10
N ILE A 245 -4.95 8.11 -11.99
CA ILE A 245 -3.78 7.32 -12.32
C ILE A 245 -2.62 7.69 -11.41
N MET A 246 -1.90 6.68 -10.95
CA MET A 246 -0.69 6.82 -10.15
C MET A 246 0.44 5.99 -10.77
N PHE A 247 1.66 6.53 -10.75
CA PHE A 247 2.82 5.80 -11.21
C PHE A 247 3.13 4.63 -10.27
N GLY A 248 3.28 3.44 -10.85
CA GLY A 248 3.79 2.24 -10.24
C GLY A 248 4.67 1.52 -11.25
N SER A 249 5.83 1.02 -10.82
CA SER A 249 6.78 0.32 -11.70
C SER A 249 6.61 -1.19 -11.70
N ASP A 250 6.17 -1.76 -10.59
CA ASP A 250 6.22 -3.20 -10.29
C ASP A 250 7.67 -3.72 -10.18
N PHE A 251 8.63 -2.82 -9.93
CA PHE A 251 10.03 -3.21 -9.74
C PHE A 251 10.16 -4.16 -8.52
N PRO A 252 10.93 -5.22 -8.56
CA PRO A 252 11.96 -5.57 -9.55
C PRO A 252 11.50 -6.54 -10.67
N LEU A 253 10.25 -6.49 -11.07
CA LEU A 253 9.73 -7.26 -12.19
C LEU A 253 10.40 -6.81 -13.50
N LYS A 254 10.90 -7.77 -14.30
CA LYS A 254 11.54 -7.52 -15.60
C LYS A 254 10.52 -7.70 -16.73
N LEU A 255 10.14 -6.60 -17.36
CA LEU A 255 9.20 -6.65 -18.48
C LEU A 255 9.65 -5.69 -19.59
N PRO A 256 9.78 -6.17 -20.83
CA PRO A 256 9.76 -7.57 -21.26
C PRO A 256 10.98 -8.36 -20.73
N PRO A 257 10.93 -9.70 -20.66
CA PRO A 257 11.95 -10.54 -20.00
C PRO A 257 13.38 -10.43 -20.58
N THR A 258 13.56 -9.76 -21.70
CA THR A 258 14.86 -9.59 -22.38
C THR A 258 15.53 -8.24 -22.10
N GLN A 259 14.88 -7.34 -21.37
CA GLN A 259 15.45 -6.03 -21.03
C GLN A 259 15.58 -5.87 -19.51
N PRO A 260 16.64 -5.21 -19.01
CA PRO A 260 16.70 -4.85 -17.62
C PRO A 260 15.60 -3.81 -17.32
N ALA A 261 14.50 -4.26 -16.75
CA ALA A 261 13.44 -3.40 -16.31
C ALA A 261 13.92 -2.65 -15.05
N THR A 262 14.24 -1.40 -15.19
CA THR A 262 14.55 -0.49 -14.09
C THR A 262 13.37 0.43 -13.81
N VAL A 263 13.30 1.00 -12.62
CA VAL A 263 12.30 2.05 -12.31
C VAL A 263 12.38 3.18 -13.33
N ALA A 264 13.61 3.57 -13.73
CA ALA A 264 13.83 4.58 -14.74
C ALA A 264 13.22 4.21 -16.10
N TRP A 265 13.32 2.94 -16.50
CA TRP A 265 12.73 2.48 -17.76
C TRP A 265 11.19 2.62 -17.72
N TYR A 266 10.54 2.14 -16.65
CA TYR A 266 9.09 2.27 -16.49
C TYR A 266 8.64 3.73 -16.46
N ALA A 267 9.33 4.56 -15.67
CA ALA A 267 9.04 5.98 -15.59
C ALA A 267 9.14 6.65 -16.97
N ASN A 268 10.19 6.34 -17.74
CA ASN A 268 10.38 6.89 -19.08
C ASN A 268 9.30 6.44 -20.06
N GLN A 269 8.83 5.18 -19.99
CA GLN A 269 7.73 4.70 -20.82
C GLN A 269 6.47 5.54 -20.64
N ILE A 270 6.12 5.88 -19.41
CA ILE A 270 4.96 6.72 -19.12
C ILE A 270 5.23 8.17 -19.50
N GLN A 271 6.35 8.76 -19.07
CA GLN A 271 6.65 10.18 -19.27
C GLN A 271 6.73 10.58 -20.74
N THR A 272 7.27 9.70 -21.60
CA THR A 272 7.41 9.98 -23.03
C THR A 272 6.06 10.23 -23.71
N HIS A 273 4.99 9.64 -23.21
CA HIS A 273 3.65 9.73 -23.81
C HIS A 273 2.66 10.56 -22.99
N LEU A 274 3.03 10.93 -21.76
CA LEU A 274 2.21 11.74 -20.87
C LEU A 274 2.50 13.23 -21.10
N PRO A 275 1.50 14.08 -21.38
CA PRO A 275 1.71 15.54 -21.44
C PRO A 275 2.30 16.08 -20.13
N VAL A 276 3.24 17.02 -20.23
CA VAL A 276 3.96 17.58 -19.08
C VAL A 276 3.01 18.09 -17.98
N ALA A 277 1.87 18.64 -18.36
CA ALA A 277 0.84 19.14 -17.42
C ALA A 277 0.30 18.03 -16.48
N TRP A 278 0.48 16.76 -16.79
CA TRP A 278 0.02 15.62 -15.99
C TRP A 278 1.15 14.89 -15.26
N HIS A 279 2.42 15.26 -15.49
CA HIS A 279 3.56 14.61 -14.84
C HIS A 279 3.43 14.67 -13.30
N ASP A 280 3.17 15.85 -12.76
CA ASP A 280 3.03 16.04 -11.32
C ASP A 280 1.87 15.23 -10.75
N ALA A 281 0.75 15.16 -11.45
CA ALA A 281 -0.41 14.39 -11.00
C ALA A 281 -0.10 12.90 -10.93
N TRP A 282 0.39 12.30 -12.01
CA TRP A 282 0.57 10.86 -12.09
C TRP A 282 1.77 10.37 -11.29
N PHE A 283 2.84 11.17 -11.20
CA PHE A 283 4.06 10.81 -10.48
C PHE A 283 4.08 11.24 -9.02
N GLY A 284 3.06 11.96 -8.53
CA GLY A 284 3.14 12.42 -7.14
C GLY A 284 1.82 12.85 -6.52
N ALA A 285 1.14 13.86 -7.04
CA ALA A 285 0.02 14.50 -6.36
C ALA A 285 -1.15 13.54 -6.07
N THR A 286 -1.52 12.69 -7.03
CA THR A 286 -2.56 11.69 -6.83
C THR A 286 -2.17 10.72 -5.71
N ALA A 287 -0.93 10.21 -5.72
CA ALA A 287 -0.44 9.32 -4.67
C ALA A 287 -0.36 10.01 -3.30
N GLN A 288 0.06 11.27 -3.24
CA GLN A 288 0.04 12.04 -2.00
C GLN A 288 -1.37 12.14 -1.41
N GLN A 289 -2.35 12.45 -2.25
CA GLN A 289 -3.74 12.55 -1.83
C GLN A 289 -4.34 11.20 -1.41
N VAL A 290 -4.04 10.13 -2.12
CA VAL A 290 -4.68 8.82 -1.93
C VAL A 290 -3.99 8.01 -0.83
N VAL A 291 -2.65 7.98 -0.84
CA VAL A 291 -1.86 7.10 0.04
C VAL A 291 -1.42 7.82 1.30
N PHE A 292 -1.01 9.09 1.20
CA PHE A 292 -0.39 9.82 2.31
C PHE A 292 -1.29 10.88 2.96
N ALA A 293 -2.52 11.10 2.43
CA ALA A 293 -3.46 11.98 3.10
C ALA A 293 -3.78 11.44 4.49
N PRO A 294 -3.77 12.31 5.52
CA PRO A 294 -4.13 11.90 6.86
C PRO A 294 -5.52 11.26 6.86
N PRO A 295 -5.75 10.20 7.65
CA PRO A 295 -7.09 9.68 7.84
C PRO A 295 -7.96 10.83 8.33
N GLN A 296 -9.13 11.01 7.73
CA GLN A 296 -10.11 11.96 8.24
C GLN A 296 -10.70 11.36 9.53
N VAL A 297 -9.98 11.51 10.62
CA VAL A 297 -10.53 11.24 11.94
C VAL A 297 -11.42 12.42 12.27
N SER A 298 -12.69 12.33 11.96
CA SER A 298 -13.68 13.18 12.60
C SER A 298 -13.69 12.80 14.08
N LEU A 299 -12.97 13.57 14.89
CA LEU A 299 -13.14 13.51 16.34
C LEU A 299 -14.62 13.80 16.63
N PRO A 300 -15.28 13.02 17.50
CA PRO A 300 -16.64 13.32 17.92
C PRO A 300 -16.72 14.80 18.31
N ALA A 301 -17.73 15.50 17.85
CA ALA A 301 -17.92 16.90 18.16
C ALA A 301 -17.94 17.07 19.70
N GLY A 302 -17.03 17.90 20.23
CA GLY A 302 -16.94 18.16 21.68
C GLY A 302 -15.76 17.50 22.41
N VAL A 303 -14.95 16.67 21.76
CA VAL A 303 -13.70 16.18 22.37
C VAL A 303 -12.58 17.17 22.02
N PRO A 304 -12.04 17.90 23.01
CA PRO A 304 -10.90 18.78 22.74
C PRO A 304 -9.69 17.96 22.30
N PRO A 305 -8.86 18.45 21.37
CA PRO A 305 -7.66 17.76 20.96
C PRO A 305 -6.73 17.59 22.18
N LEU A 306 -6.39 16.36 22.50
CA LEU A 306 -5.44 16.05 23.56
C LEU A 306 -4.03 16.42 23.08
N LEU A 307 -3.49 17.50 23.60
CA LEU A 307 -2.12 17.92 23.28
C LEU A 307 -1.13 17.13 24.14
N ILE A 308 -0.59 16.06 23.59
CA ILE A 308 0.46 15.28 24.25
C ILE A 308 1.81 15.94 23.95
N ARG A 309 2.40 16.55 24.98
CA ARG A 309 3.76 17.09 24.93
C ARG A 309 4.76 16.02 25.37
N GLY A 310 6.01 16.14 24.95
CA GLY A 310 7.07 15.22 25.34
C GLY A 310 7.28 15.04 26.85
N ALA A 311 6.80 15.99 27.69
CA ALA A 311 6.84 15.90 29.13
C ALA A 311 5.57 15.30 29.77
N THR A 312 4.58 14.88 29.02
CA THR A 312 3.35 14.28 29.55
C THR A 312 3.69 12.92 30.18
N SER A 313 3.41 12.75 31.46
CA SER A 313 3.64 11.47 32.15
C SER A 313 2.62 10.43 31.76
N VAL A 314 2.97 9.14 31.83
CA VAL A 314 2.04 8.02 31.53
C VAL A 314 0.82 8.09 32.46
N VAL A 315 1.00 8.49 33.71
CA VAL A 315 -0.10 8.68 34.67
C VAL A 315 -1.07 9.76 34.19
N ALA A 316 -0.56 10.92 33.78
CA ALA A 316 -1.41 12.00 33.25
C ALA A 316 -2.13 11.60 31.96
N LEU A 317 -1.54 10.71 31.15
CA LEU A 317 -2.17 10.16 29.96
C LEU A 317 -3.34 9.23 30.32
N VAL A 318 -3.15 8.35 31.30
CA VAL A 318 -4.17 7.40 31.77
C VAL A 318 -5.32 8.13 32.45
N GLU A 319 -5.04 9.17 33.27
CA GLU A 319 -6.06 10.01 33.92
C GLU A 319 -6.95 10.75 32.91
N GLN A 320 -6.37 11.19 31.77
CA GLN A 320 -7.11 11.91 30.74
C GLN A 320 -7.81 10.99 29.75
N LEU A 321 -7.35 9.74 29.63
CA LEU A 321 -7.87 8.73 28.70
C LEU A 321 -8.03 7.39 29.43
N PRO A 322 -9.17 7.12 30.06
CA PRO A 322 -9.40 5.86 30.79
C PRO A 322 -9.16 4.59 29.96
N ALA A 323 -9.35 4.66 28.62
CA ALA A 323 -9.03 3.56 27.71
C ALA A 323 -7.52 3.30 27.54
N ALA A 324 -6.64 4.25 27.90
CA ALA A 324 -5.20 4.10 27.77
C ALA A 324 -4.64 3.06 28.73
N ASP A 325 -5.20 2.93 29.92
CA ASP A 325 -4.78 1.91 30.90
C ASP A 325 -5.00 0.49 30.38
N ALA A 326 -6.16 0.21 29.82
CA ALA A 326 -6.46 -1.08 29.21
C ALA A 326 -5.52 -1.42 28.02
N ILE A 327 -5.12 -0.40 27.26
CA ILE A 327 -4.16 -0.55 26.18
C ILE A 327 -2.77 -0.86 26.73
N LEU A 328 -2.31 -0.15 27.74
CA LEU A 328 -1.00 -0.36 28.35
C LEU A 328 -0.89 -1.72 29.04
N GLN A 329 -1.92 -2.14 29.77
CA GLN A 329 -1.99 -3.47 30.41
C GLN A 329 -1.95 -4.60 29.36
N ARG A 330 -2.61 -4.41 28.21
CA ARG A 330 -2.59 -5.38 27.10
C ARG A 330 -1.19 -5.56 26.49
N TRP A 331 -0.29 -4.62 26.73
CA TRP A 331 1.11 -4.65 26.32
C TRP A 331 2.08 -5.03 27.45
N GLY A 332 1.54 -5.45 28.62
CA GLY A 332 2.36 -5.79 29.78
C GLY A 332 2.96 -4.57 30.50
N ILE A 333 2.56 -3.36 30.14
CA ILE A 333 3.09 -2.13 30.72
C ILE A 333 2.28 -1.77 31.97
N THR A 334 2.88 -1.91 33.15
CA THR A 334 2.28 -1.47 34.41
C THR A 334 2.69 -0.05 34.70
N VAL A 335 1.72 0.87 34.88
CA VAL A 335 1.97 2.27 35.17
C VAL A 335 2.28 2.44 36.66
N THR A 336 3.56 2.52 37.02
CA THR A 336 3.98 2.60 38.43
C THR A 336 4.64 3.92 38.83
N ALA A 337 4.92 4.87 37.93
CA ALA A 337 5.66 6.08 38.28
C ALA A 337 5.36 7.30 37.38
N ARG A 338 5.67 8.50 37.88
CA ARG A 338 5.62 9.80 37.19
C ARG A 338 6.71 9.99 36.13
N THR A 339 7.16 8.92 35.48
CA THR A 339 8.18 8.97 34.40
C THR A 339 7.56 9.42 33.11
N PRO A 340 8.26 10.20 32.28
CA PRO A 340 7.81 10.51 30.92
C PRO A 340 7.58 9.22 30.12
N TRP A 341 6.50 9.14 29.40
CA TRP A 341 6.03 7.93 28.73
C TRP A 341 7.06 7.28 27.77
N TRP A 342 7.92 8.07 27.12
CA TRP A 342 8.99 7.53 26.24
C TRP A 342 10.09 6.79 27.02
N HIS A 343 10.35 7.13 28.29
CA HIS A 343 11.34 6.41 29.11
C HIS A 343 10.85 5.01 29.48
N THR A 344 9.57 4.87 29.77
CA THR A 344 8.96 3.58 30.11
C THR A 344 8.95 2.63 28.90
N ILE A 345 8.61 3.15 27.71
CA ILE A 345 8.58 2.34 26.47
C ILE A 345 9.99 1.99 25.98
N ALA A 346 10.96 2.91 26.08
CA ALA A 346 12.34 2.63 25.66
C ALA A 346 13.02 1.57 26.52
N HIS A 347 12.72 1.52 27.83
CA HIS A 347 13.33 0.53 28.71
C HIS A 347 12.80 -0.89 28.46
N GLU A 348 11.51 -1.07 28.16
CA GLU A 348 10.94 -2.41 27.88
C GLU A 348 11.18 -2.90 26.45
N MET A 349 11.53 -2.02 25.52
CA MET A 349 11.92 -2.43 24.16
C MET A 349 13.39 -2.83 24.03
N MET A 350 14.22 -2.62 25.05
CA MET A 350 15.63 -3.01 25.07
C MET A 350 15.91 -4.31 25.86
N MET A 351 14.92 -4.93 26.51
CA MET A 351 14.97 -6.25 27.12
C MET A 351 14.19 -7.26 26.30
#